data_48145c40ff64066a591626d643d15d27
#
_entry.id   48145c40ff64066a591626d643d15d27
#
_cell.length_a   1.000
_cell.length_b   1.000
_cell.length_c   1.000
_cell.angle_alpha   90.00
_cell.angle_beta   90.00
_cell.angle_gamma   90.00
#
_symmetry.space_group_name_H-M   'P 1'
#
loop_
_entity.id
_entity.type
_entity.pdbx_description
1 polymer ?
#
loop_
_entity_poly.entity_id
_entity_poly.type
_entity_poly.pdbx_seq_one_letter_code
_entity_poly.pdbx_strand_id
1 'polypeptide(L)'
;MTIRTWLGLALALLAGPTAMAQCTRLVASGNPQYPPYLWRNPADPDQLIGANHELMQWLSREIGLPIELRFVGPWSRVQEEVRAGRVDLIAGAFFTLPRTEYMDYVQPPFRETRSMVLARDRQPFRFTRWADLEGKNGLTVVNNSFGEEFDRFMRERLKLTRVASLEQALRMLEIGRGDYLLYEDSPAQAYIASLNIKGLKELAPPVAQERLYLTLSHQSACNTPQLRGQLTRAMYKLQREQRMDAFVERGVQAWKTSPPAPDVR
;
A
#
# COMPACT_ATOMS: atom_id res chain seq x y z
N MET A 1 8.41 -83.88 6.56
CA MET A 1 9.41 -82.78 6.62
C MET A 1 8.92 -81.70 5.59
N THR A 2 8.18 -80.71 6.03
CA THR A 2 7.54 -79.72 5.15
C THR A 2 8.18 -78.35 5.40
N ILE A 3 8.88 -77.85 4.40
CA ILE A 3 9.54 -76.55 4.42
C ILE A 3 8.51 -75.48 4.01
N ARG A 4 8.14 -74.57 4.93
CA ARG A 4 7.31 -73.41 4.66
C ARG A 4 8.22 -72.22 4.25
N THR A 5 8.17 -71.87 2.96
CA THR A 5 8.78 -70.68 2.42
C THR A 5 7.91 -69.45 2.73
N TRP A 6 8.45 -68.45 3.47
CA TRP A 6 7.85 -67.13 3.71
C TRP A 6 8.26 -66.20 2.57
N LEU A 7 7.30 -65.80 1.73
CA LEU A 7 7.47 -64.68 0.80
C LEU A 7 7.25 -63.37 1.57
N GLY A 8 8.32 -62.64 1.83
CA GLY A 8 8.28 -61.28 2.35
C GLY A 8 7.91 -60.29 1.22
N LEU A 9 6.73 -59.69 1.27
CA LEU A 9 6.29 -58.64 0.36
C LEU A 9 6.90 -57.29 0.83
N ALA A 10 7.96 -56.82 0.17
CA ALA A 10 8.55 -55.52 0.39
C ALA A 10 7.69 -54.45 -0.27
N LEU A 11 6.90 -53.70 0.54
CA LEU A 11 6.12 -52.53 0.11
C LEU A 11 7.06 -51.33 -0.03
N ALA A 12 7.55 -51.07 -1.26
CA ALA A 12 8.33 -49.88 -1.58
C ALA A 12 7.41 -48.65 -1.58
N LEU A 13 7.49 -47.85 -0.53
CA LEU A 13 6.86 -46.52 -0.46
C LEU A 13 7.56 -45.61 -1.49
N LEU A 14 6.93 -45.42 -2.63
CA LEU A 14 7.27 -44.37 -3.59
C LEU A 14 6.88 -43.00 -3.01
N ALA A 15 7.76 -42.42 -2.21
CA ALA A 15 7.68 -40.98 -1.89
C ALA A 15 8.03 -40.21 -3.18
N GLY A 16 7.00 -39.89 -3.98
CA GLY A 16 7.15 -38.99 -5.11
C GLY A 16 7.63 -37.63 -4.61
N PRO A 17 8.52 -36.93 -5.35
CA PRO A 17 8.88 -35.56 -4.99
C PRO A 17 7.61 -34.73 -4.96
N THR A 18 7.29 -34.14 -3.81
CA THR A 18 6.29 -33.08 -3.72
C THR A 18 6.77 -31.96 -4.61
N ALA A 19 6.15 -31.83 -5.80
CA ALA A 19 6.39 -30.70 -6.68
C ALA A 19 6.01 -29.43 -5.91
N MET A 20 6.98 -28.77 -5.29
CA MET A 20 6.80 -27.42 -4.80
C MET A 20 6.37 -26.58 -6.00
N ALA A 21 5.17 -25.99 -5.94
CA ALA A 21 4.66 -25.14 -6.99
C ALA A 21 5.73 -24.07 -7.29
N GLN A 22 6.36 -24.19 -8.46
CA GLN A 22 7.43 -23.27 -8.85
C GLN A 22 6.80 -21.89 -9.04
N CYS A 23 7.30 -20.90 -8.31
CA CYS A 23 6.88 -19.52 -8.46
C CYS A 23 7.24 -19.02 -9.87
N THR A 24 6.25 -18.88 -10.73
CA THR A 24 6.43 -18.45 -12.13
C THR A 24 6.05 -16.99 -12.36
N ARG A 25 5.32 -16.38 -11.43
CA ARG A 25 4.91 -14.97 -11.45
C ARG A 25 4.55 -14.51 -10.04
N LEU A 26 4.57 -13.19 -9.84
CA LEU A 26 4.07 -12.51 -8.63
C LEU A 26 2.84 -11.68 -8.98
N VAL A 27 1.87 -11.65 -8.08
CA VAL A 27 0.73 -10.72 -8.12
C VAL A 27 1.02 -9.59 -7.15
N ALA A 28 0.97 -8.36 -7.63
CA ALA A 28 1.12 -7.16 -6.83
C ALA A 28 -0.18 -6.35 -6.80
N SER A 29 -0.39 -5.60 -5.74
CA SER A 29 -1.44 -4.59 -5.63
C SER A 29 -0.98 -3.43 -4.73
N GLY A 30 -1.86 -2.47 -4.46
CA GLY A 30 -1.57 -1.35 -3.57
C GLY A 30 -2.78 -0.45 -3.40
N ASN A 31 -2.63 0.68 -2.71
CA ASN A 31 -3.71 1.63 -2.51
C ASN A 31 -4.11 2.26 -3.86
N PRO A 32 -5.34 2.01 -4.37
CA PRO A 32 -5.78 2.49 -5.69
C PRO A 32 -6.18 3.98 -5.70
N GLN A 33 -6.03 4.68 -4.58
CA GLN A 33 -6.33 6.10 -4.42
C GLN A 33 -5.11 6.85 -3.85
N TYR A 34 -3.93 6.59 -4.41
CA TYR A 34 -2.66 7.08 -3.90
C TYR A 34 -1.78 7.75 -4.99
N PRO A 35 -2.33 8.70 -5.80
CA PRO A 35 -1.53 9.43 -6.78
C PRO A 35 -0.46 10.30 -6.09
N PRO A 36 0.69 10.54 -6.70
CA PRO A 36 1.13 10.06 -8.02
C PRO A 36 1.72 8.65 -8.02
N TYR A 37 1.62 7.95 -6.89
CA TYR A 37 2.23 6.63 -6.70
C TYR A 37 1.43 5.52 -7.37
N LEU A 38 0.12 5.44 -7.08
CA LEU A 38 -0.73 4.37 -7.61
C LEU A 38 -2.20 4.80 -7.65
N TRP A 39 -2.87 4.59 -8.81
CA TRP A 39 -4.31 4.79 -8.95
C TRP A 39 -4.87 3.92 -10.06
N ARG A 40 -6.21 3.82 -10.12
CA ARG A 40 -6.89 3.06 -11.18
C ARG A 40 -6.76 3.77 -12.52
N ASN A 41 -6.43 3.00 -13.55
CA ASN A 41 -6.38 3.51 -14.92
C ASN A 41 -7.79 3.88 -15.41
N PRO A 42 -8.06 5.14 -15.82
CA PRO A 42 -9.38 5.51 -16.31
C PRO A 42 -9.80 4.76 -17.59
N ALA A 43 -8.82 4.34 -18.40
CA ALA A 43 -9.07 3.61 -19.65
C ALA A 43 -9.27 2.11 -19.44
N ASP A 44 -8.75 1.55 -18.34
CA ASP A 44 -8.88 0.14 -17.96
C ASP A 44 -8.95 0.04 -16.44
N PRO A 45 -10.16 0.05 -15.85
CA PRO A 45 -10.35 0.10 -14.40
C PRO A 45 -9.78 -1.10 -13.61
N ASP A 46 -9.41 -2.18 -14.26
CA ASP A 46 -8.78 -3.34 -13.62
C ASP A 46 -7.25 -3.17 -13.50
N GLN A 47 -6.68 -2.18 -14.17
CA GLN A 47 -5.28 -1.83 -14.09
C GLN A 47 -5.02 -0.73 -13.07
N LEU A 48 -3.84 -0.81 -12.46
CA LEU A 48 -3.25 0.24 -11.64
C LEU A 48 -2.10 0.89 -12.39
N ILE A 49 -2.03 2.22 -12.36
CA ILE A 49 -0.99 3.04 -13.00
C ILE A 49 -0.35 4.00 -12.00
N GLY A 50 0.77 4.61 -12.37
CA GLY A 50 1.52 5.55 -11.55
C GLY A 50 2.96 5.11 -11.29
N ALA A 51 3.65 5.84 -10.43
CA ALA A 51 5.06 5.60 -10.10
C ALA A 51 5.34 4.16 -9.62
N ASN A 52 4.42 3.60 -8.83
CA ASN A 52 4.57 2.23 -8.32
C ASN A 52 4.29 1.17 -9.38
N HIS A 53 3.51 1.48 -10.43
CA HIS A 53 3.42 0.60 -11.60
C HIS A 53 4.78 0.50 -12.31
N GLU A 54 5.43 1.63 -12.54
CA GLU A 54 6.78 1.64 -13.15
C GLU A 54 7.80 0.93 -12.26
N LEU A 55 7.71 1.10 -10.94
CA LEU A 55 8.52 0.35 -9.98
C LEU A 55 8.31 -1.16 -10.15
N MET A 56 7.07 -1.65 -10.23
CA MET A 56 6.79 -3.08 -10.42
C MET A 56 7.31 -3.59 -11.76
N GLN A 57 7.17 -2.84 -12.85
CA GLN A 57 7.74 -3.21 -14.15
C GLN A 57 9.28 -3.27 -14.12
N TRP A 58 9.91 -2.28 -13.49
CA TRP A 58 11.35 -2.28 -13.34
C TRP A 58 11.82 -3.45 -12.47
N LEU A 59 11.17 -3.68 -11.34
CA LEU A 59 11.47 -4.76 -10.42
C LEU A 59 11.33 -6.13 -11.09
N SER A 60 10.28 -6.34 -11.88
CA SER A 60 10.07 -7.56 -12.67
C SER A 60 11.27 -7.88 -13.56
N ARG A 61 11.83 -6.87 -14.25
CA ARG A 61 13.03 -7.03 -15.08
C ARG A 61 14.28 -7.33 -14.25
N GLU A 62 14.45 -6.67 -13.11
CA GLU A 62 15.63 -6.83 -12.24
C GLU A 62 15.70 -8.22 -11.59
N ILE A 63 14.57 -8.79 -11.22
CA ILE A 63 14.53 -10.11 -10.57
C ILE A 63 14.30 -11.27 -11.56
N GLY A 64 13.99 -10.95 -12.84
CA GLY A 64 13.73 -11.97 -13.87
C GLY A 64 12.44 -12.77 -13.63
N LEU A 65 11.48 -12.21 -12.88
CA LEU A 65 10.21 -12.86 -12.57
C LEU A 65 9.05 -11.89 -12.90
N PRO A 66 8.05 -12.32 -13.71
CA PRO A 66 6.90 -11.49 -14.03
C PRO A 66 6.17 -11.00 -12.79
N ILE A 67 5.87 -9.70 -12.71
CA ILE A 67 5.04 -9.10 -11.68
C ILE A 67 3.81 -8.51 -12.36
N GLU A 68 2.64 -9.02 -12.00
CA GLU A 68 1.35 -8.56 -12.48
C GLU A 68 0.73 -7.63 -11.44
N LEU A 69 0.62 -6.34 -11.75
CA LEU A 69 0.01 -5.35 -10.86
C LEU A 69 -1.50 -5.25 -11.17
N ARG A 70 -2.35 -5.60 -10.19
CA ARG A 70 -3.80 -5.69 -10.33
C ARG A 70 -4.54 -4.77 -9.38
N PHE A 71 -5.69 -4.28 -9.82
CA PHE A 71 -6.70 -3.76 -8.91
C PHE A 71 -7.49 -4.92 -8.28
N VAL A 72 -7.53 -4.97 -6.95
CA VAL A 72 -8.25 -6.00 -6.18
C VAL A 72 -9.30 -5.42 -5.24
N GLY A 73 -9.55 -4.11 -5.33
CA GLY A 73 -10.49 -3.39 -4.48
C GLY A 73 -9.86 -2.23 -3.72
N PRO A 74 -10.59 -1.65 -2.75
CA PRO A 74 -10.10 -0.56 -1.91
C PRO A 74 -8.94 -1.01 -1.01
N TRP A 75 -8.24 -0.05 -0.40
CA TRP A 75 -7.05 -0.31 0.41
C TRP A 75 -7.24 -1.38 1.49
N SER A 76 -8.39 -1.41 2.16
CA SER A 76 -8.71 -2.45 3.13
C SER A 76 -8.72 -3.85 2.52
N ARG A 77 -9.29 -3.97 1.31
CA ARG A 77 -9.35 -5.26 0.59
C ARG A 77 -7.96 -5.72 0.16
N VAL A 78 -7.09 -4.81 -0.30
CA VAL A 78 -5.70 -5.14 -0.65
C VAL A 78 -4.99 -5.82 0.52
N GLN A 79 -5.12 -5.28 1.73
CA GLN A 79 -4.50 -5.86 2.92
C GLN A 79 -5.02 -7.26 3.25
N GLU A 80 -6.32 -7.51 3.06
CA GLU A 80 -6.93 -8.84 3.24
C GLU A 80 -6.45 -9.84 2.19
N GLU A 81 -6.32 -9.42 0.92
CA GLU A 81 -5.83 -10.27 -0.16
C GLU A 81 -4.35 -10.69 0.07
N VAL A 82 -3.53 -9.78 0.60
CA VAL A 82 -2.15 -10.07 1.00
C VAL A 82 -2.11 -11.02 2.19
N ARG A 83 -2.93 -10.79 3.21
CA ARG A 83 -3.02 -11.67 4.38
C ARG A 83 -3.42 -13.10 3.99
N ALA A 84 -4.24 -13.22 2.97
CA ALA A 84 -4.71 -14.52 2.45
C ALA A 84 -3.75 -15.14 1.39
N GLY A 85 -2.65 -14.48 1.03
CA GLY A 85 -1.69 -14.96 0.02
C GLY A 85 -2.20 -14.92 -1.42
N ARG A 86 -3.33 -14.23 -1.71
CA ARG A 86 -3.83 -14.05 -3.08
C ARG A 86 -3.17 -12.89 -3.80
N VAL A 87 -2.56 -11.98 -3.05
CA VAL A 87 -1.64 -10.94 -3.53
C VAL A 87 -0.30 -11.18 -2.84
N ASP A 88 0.76 -11.28 -3.62
CA ASP A 88 2.11 -11.55 -3.13
C ASP A 88 2.79 -10.30 -2.60
N LEU A 89 2.64 -9.16 -3.28
CA LEU A 89 3.35 -7.91 -3.00
C LEU A 89 2.39 -6.75 -2.79
N ILE A 90 2.68 -5.89 -1.81
CA ILE A 90 2.11 -4.53 -1.79
C ILE A 90 3.14 -3.54 -2.34
N ALA A 91 2.74 -2.80 -3.37
CA ALA A 91 3.53 -1.73 -3.97
C ALA A 91 3.42 -0.43 -3.15
N GLY A 92 3.87 -0.48 -1.91
CA GLY A 92 3.91 0.64 -0.98
C GLY A 92 3.00 0.49 0.24
N ALA A 93 3.61 0.23 1.39
CA ALA A 93 2.95 0.24 2.69
C ALA A 93 3.86 0.86 3.75
N PHE A 94 3.26 1.56 4.72
CA PHE A 94 3.96 1.99 5.94
C PHE A 94 4.20 0.80 6.86
N PHE A 95 5.32 0.85 7.56
CA PHE A 95 5.62 -0.12 8.60
C PHE A 95 4.67 0.06 9.79
N THR A 96 4.04 -1.04 10.24
CA THR A 96 3.33 -1.11 11.50
C THR A 96 3.48 -2.50 12.10
N LEU A 97 3.49 -2.61 13.42
CA LEU A 97 3.61 -3.91 14.11
C LEU A 97 2.48 -4.89 13.70
N PRO A 98 1.19 -4.50 13.64
CA PRO A 98 0.13 -5.43 13.21
C PRO A 98 0.31 -5.97 11.78
N ARG A 99 0.94 -5.22 10.89
CA ARG A 99 1.20 -5.67 9.51
C ARG A 99 2.33 -6.69 9.43
N THR A 100 3.27 -6.67 10.36
CA THR A 100 4.34 -7.69 10.42
C THR A 100 3.83 -9.10 10.72
N GLU A 101 2.58 -9.24 11.15
CA GLU A 101 1.96 -10.56 11.37
C GLU A 101 1.67 -11.31 10.08
N TYR A 102 1.60 -10.61 8.92
CA TYR A 102 1.21 -11.23 7.66
C TYR A 102 2.05 -10.85 6.45
N MET A 103 3.01 -9.91 6.58
CA MET A 103 3.92 -9.56 5.49
C MET A 103 5.30 -9.14 5.97
N ASP A 104 6.33 -9.46 5.18
CA ASP A 104 7.68 -8.97 5.33
C ASP A 104 7.84 -7.60 4.65
N TYR A 105 8.68 -6.74 5.24
CA TYR A 105 9.06 -5.46 4.67
C TYR A 105 10.42 -5.57 3.98
N VAL A 106 10.45 -5.31 2.67
CA VAL A 106 11.67 -5.35 1.88
C VAL A 106 12.48 -4.08 2.08
N GLN A 107 13.71 -4.22 2.54
CA GLN A 107 14.65 -3.11 2.72
C GLN A 107 15.47 -2.86 1.45
N PRO A 108 15.91 -1.60 1.20
CA PRO A 108 15.49 -0.36 1.86
C PRO A 108 14.10 0.11 1.42
N PRO A 109 13.48 1.07 2.15
CA PRO A 109 12.26 1.74 1.68
C PRO A 109 12.54 2.51 0.40
N PHE A 110 11.53 2.70 -0.44
CA PHE A 110 11.71 3.37 -1.72
C PHE A 110 11.27 4.85 -1.72
N ARG A 111 10.52 5.28 -0.70
CA ARG A 111 10.04 6.66 -0.58
C ARG A 111 9.81 7.04 0.88
N GLU A 112 9.93 8.32 1.18
CA GLU A 112 9.43 8.94 2.40
C GLU A 112 8.24 9.85 2.04
N THR A 113 7.20 9.86 2.88
CA THR A 113 5.98 10.66 2.71
C THR A 113 5.63 11.36 4.00
N ARG A 114 4.87 12.44 3.91
CA ARG A 114 4.39 13.21 5.07
C ARG A 114 2.89 13.08 5.19
N SER A 115 2.43 12.81 6.39
CA SER A 115 1.01 12.81 6.73
C SER A 115 0.63 14.13 7.35
N MET A 116 -0.39 14.77 6.81
CA MET A 116 -0.79 16.13 7.14
C MET A 116 -2.17 16.17 7.80
N VAL A 117 -2.43 17.25 8.50
CA VAL A 117 -3.79 17.67 8.90
C VAL A 117 -4.32 18.61 7.82
N LEU A 118 -5.41 18.26 7.17
CA LEU A 118 -6.14 19.17 6.29
C LEU A 118 -7.33 19.75 7.04
N ALA A 119 -7.58 21.05 6.90
CA ALA A 119 -8.69 21.74 7.51
C ALA A 119 -9.30 22.77 6.55
N ARG A 120 -10.52 23.23 6.85
CA ARG A 120 -11.14 24.32 6.08
C ARG A 120 -10.46 25.65 6.36
N ASP A 121 -10.20 26.44 5.31
CA ASP A 121 -9.61 27.78 5.43
C ASP A 121 -10.43 28.72 6.30
N ARG A 122 -11.77 28.62 6.22
CA ARG A 122 -12.71 29.52 6.91
C ARG A 122 -12.88 29.19 8.39
N GLN A 123 -12.49 28.03 8.84
CA GLN A 123 -12.56 27.59 10.23
C GLN A 123 -11.25 26.92 10.67
N PRO A 124 -10.13 27.63 10.56
CA PRO A 124 -8.86 27.07 10.97
C PRO A 124 -8.81 26.99 12.49
N PHE A 125 -8.29 25.90 13.02
CA PHE A 125 -7.84 25.84 14.40
C PHE A 125 -6.31 25.86 14.43
N ARG A 126 -5.76 26.25 15.57
CA ARG A 126 -4.30 26.19 15.75
C ARG A 126 -3.87 24.73 15.88
N PHE A 127 -2.92 24.33 15.05
CA PHE A 127 -2.32 23.01 15.09
C PHE A 127 -0.80 23.16 15.17
N THR A 128 -0.18 22.65 16.24
CA THR A 128 1.26 22.67 16.47
C THR A 128 1.75 21.34 17.03
N ARG A 129 0.84 20.53 17.58
CA ARG A 129 1.12 19.23 18.19
C ARG A 129 -0.12 18.34 18.12
N TRP A 130 0.07 17.06 18.27
CA TRP A 130 -1.02 16.05 18.19
C TRP A 130 -2.20 16.34 19.14
N ALA A 131 -1.92 16.78 20.37
CA ALA A 131 -2.95 17.10 21.36
C ALA A 131 -3.94 18.18 20.88
N ASP A 132 -3.56 19.04 19.92
CA ASP A 132 -4.45 20.06 19.39
C ASP A 132 -5.60 19.48 18.55
N LEU A 133 -5.55 18.19 18.21
CA LEU A 133 -6.59 17.43 17.51
C LEU A 133 -7.65 16.87 18.46
N GLU A 134 -7.37 16.80 19.76
CA GLU A 134 -8.31 16.27 20.76
C GLU A 134 -9.58 17.09 20.82
N GLY A 135 -10.71 16.43 21.08
CA GLY A 135 -12.02 17.05 21.14
C GLY A 135 -12.64 17.46 19.80
N LYS A 136 -11.92 17.31 18.68
CA LYS A 136 -12.39 17.60 17.32
C LYS A 136 -12.81 16.32 16.59
N ASN A 137 -13.71 16.45 15.62
CA ASN A 137 -14.17 15.35 14.80
C ASN A 137 -13.24 15.21 13.57
N GLY A 138 -12.34 14.25 13.61
CA GLY A 138 -11.43 13.98 12.49
C GLY A 138 -12.03 13.01 11.48
N LEU A 139 -11.48 13.04 10.26
CA LEU A 139 -11.77 12.13 9.17
C LEU A 139 -10.51 11.40 8.78
N THR A 140 -10.64 10.15 8.34
CA THR A 140 -9.57 9.40 7.67
C THR A 140 -10.16 8.23 6.89
N VAL A 141 -9.33 7.52 6.10
CA VAL A 141 -9.75 6.35 5.33
C VAL A 141 -9.62 5.08 6.19
N VAL A 142 -10.53 4.13 5.97
CA VAL A 142 -10.52 2.82 6.65
C VAL A 142 -9.17 2.11 6.44
N ASN A 143 -8.60 1.57 7.52
CA ASN A 143 -7.33 0.87 7.56
C ASN A 143 -6.11 1.70 7.07
N ASN A 144 -6.25 3.04 6.95
CA ASN A 144 -5.07 3.88 6.81
C ASN A 144 -4.26 3.90 8.10
N SER A 145 -2.97 4.17 7.99
CA SER A 145 -2.02 4.24 9.08
C SER A 145 -1.11 5.44 8.85
N PHE A 146 -0.61 6.00 9.92
CA PHE A 146 0.30 7.15 9.93
C PHE A 146 1.57 6.84 10.75
N GLY A 147 1.90 5.55 10.86
CA GLY A 147 3.00 5.07 11.69
C GLY A 147 2.56 4.70 13.11
N GLU A 148 3.35 3.83 13.75
CA GLU A 148 2.98 3.15 15.00
C GLU A 148 2.66 4.12 16.14
N GLU A 149 3.47 5.17 16.29
CA GLU A 149 3.30 6.11 17.41
C GLU A 149 2.06 6.97 17.26
N PHE A 150 1.83 7.55 16.07
CA PHE A 150 0.65 8.37 15.83
C PHE A 150 -0.63 7.51 15.79
N ASP A 151 -0.56 6.30 15.25
CA ASP A 151 -1.69 5.36 15.25
C ASP A 151 -2.14 5.00 16.69
N ARG A 152 -1.19 4.83 17.63
CA ARG A 152 -1.50 4.62 19.03
C ARG A 152 -2.18 5.85 19.63
N PHE A 153 -1.60 7.04 19.47
CA PHE A 153 -2.21 8.30 19.93
C PHE A 153 -3.61 8.48 19.36
N MET A 154 -3.79 8.23 18.06
CA MET A 154 -5.05 8.34 17.34
C MET A 154 -6.13 7.40 17.90
N ARG A 155 -5.78 6.16 18.24
CA ARG A 155 -6.71 5.19 18.86
C ARG A 155 -7.15 5.61 20.26
N GLU A 156 -6.24 6.17 21.05
CA GLU A 156 -6.46 6.47 22.46
C GLU A 156 -7.11 7.83 22.70
N ARG A 157 -6.85 8.81 21.84
CA ARG A 157 -7.12 10.22 22.12
C ARG A 157 -8.02 10.91 21.09
N LEU A 158 -8.15 10.39 19.86
CA LEU A 158 -8.86 11.08 18.79
C LEU A 158 -10.22 10.45 18.47
N LYS A 159 -11.19 11.33 18.19
CA LYS A 159 -12.49 10.94 17.65
C LYS A 159 -12.44 10.99 16.13
N LEU A 160 -12.42 9.82 15.49
CA LEU A 160 -12.26 9.70 14.05
C LEU A 160 -13.43 8.97 13.38
N THR A 161 -13.97 9.58 12.33
CA THR A 161 -14.85 8.92 11.36
C THR A 161 -13.96 8.35 10.24
N ARG A 162 -14.04 7.04 10.04
CA ARG A 162 -13.33 6.32 8.98
C ARG A 162 -14.27 6.08 7.82
N VAL A 163 -13.85 6.51 6.62
CA VAL A 163 -14.63 6.41 5.37
C VAL A 163 -13.94 5.52 4.34
N ALA A 164 -14.68 5.12 3.32
CA ALA A 164 -14.18 4.14 2.35
C ALA A 164 -13.11 4.70 1.41
N SER A 165 -13.11 6.01 1.13
CA SER A 165 -12.24 6.61 0.12
C SER A 165 -11.74 8.01 0.51
N LEU A 166 -10.59 8.41 -0.06
CA LEU A 166 -10.06 9.77 0.09
C LEU A 166 -10.99 10.81 -0.50
N GLU A 167 -11.60 10.55 -1.66
CA GLU A 167 -12.58 11.47 -2.25
C GLU A 167 -13.74 11.73 -1.29
N GLN A 168 -14.33 10.68 -0.72
CA GLN A 168 -15.39 10.82 0.28
C GLN A 168 -14.95 11.66 1.48
N ALA A 169 -13.75 11.40 2.01
CA ALA A 169 -13.21 12.15 3.15
C ALA A 169 -13.05 13.66 2.83
N LEU A 170 -12.50 13.98 1.64
CA LEU A 170 -12.32 15.35 1.18
C LEU A 170 -13.66 16.08 0.98
N ARG A 171 -14.66 15.42 0.34
CA ARG A 171 -16.02 15.98 0.20
C ARG A 171 -16.69 16.22 1.55
N MET A 172 -16.54 15.29 2.49
CA MET A 172 -17.06 15.47 3.85
C MET A 172 -16.41 16.65 4.57
N LEU A 173 -15.09 16.81 4.45
CA LEU A 173 -14.38 17.95 5.02
C LEU A 173 -14.83 19.28 4.40
N GLU A 174 -14.97 19.34 3.07
CA GLU A 174 -15.42 20.51 2.31
C GLU A 174 -16.75 21.03 2.83
N ILE A 175 -17.74 20.14 3.04
CA ILE A 175 -19.08 20.50 3.52
C ILE A 175 -19.20 20.55 5.05
N GLY A 176 -18.11 20.41 5.79
CA GLY A 176 -18.07 20.59 7.24
C GLY A 176 -18.55 19.40 8.07
N ARG A 177 -18.57 18.19 7.52
CA ARG A 177 -18.89 16.96 8.27
C ARG A 177 -17.70 16.40 9.08
N GLY A 178 -16.64 17.16 9.19
CA GLY A 178 -15.47 16.92 10.03
C GLY A 178 -14.74 18.24 10.24
N ASP A 179 -13.94 18.32 11.28
CA ASP A 179 -13.13 19.50 11.60
C ASP A 179 -11.77 19.43 10.87
N TYR A 180 -11.27 18.21 10.65
CA TYR A 180 -10.02 17.96 9.94
C TYR A 180 -10.04 16.58 9.25
N LEU A 181 -9.12 16.41 8.30
CA LEU A 181 -8.81 15.14 7.65
C LEU A 181 -7.32 14.85 7.85
N LEU A 182 -7.01 13.60 8.23
CA LEU A 182 -5.66 13.04 8.25
C LEU A 182 -5.42 12.27 6.96
N TYR A 183 -4.43 12.68 6.19
CA TYR A 183 -3.99 11.95 4.99
C TYR A 183 -2.58 12.40 4.56
N GLU A 184 -1.96 11.63 3.67
CA GLU A 184 -0.67 11.97 3.10
C GLU A 184 -0.79 13.16 2.14
N ASP A 185 0.23 14.05 2.15
CA ASP A 185 0.23 15.31 1.41
C ASP A 185 0.01 15.14 -0.11
N SER A 186 0.85 14.35 -0.76
CA SER A 186 0.82 14.23 -2.23
C SER A 186 -0.50 13.69 -2.78
N PRO A 187 -1.06 12.57 -2.26
CA PRO A 187 -2.37 12.10 -2.71
C PRO A 187 -3.50 13.07 -2.39
N ALA A 188 -3.49 13.72 -1.22
CA ALA A 188 -4.51 14.69 -0.86
C ALA A 188 -4.52 15.88 -1.82
N GLN A 189 -3.36 16.47 -2.11
CA GLN A 189 -3.22 17.57 -3.05
C GLN A 189 -3.65 17.17 -4.47
N ALA A 190 -3.28 15.97 -4.92
CA ALA A 190 -3.67 15.45 -6.22
C ALA A 190 -5.19 15.35 -6.36
N TYR A 191 -5.89 14.82 -5.35
CA TYR A 191 -7.36 14.73 -5.35
C TYR A 191 -8.03 16.09 -5.18
N ILE A 192 -7.54 16.97 -4.31
CA ILE A 192 -8.06 18.35 -4.17
C ILE A 192 -8.05 19.06 -5.51
N ALA A 193 -6.93 18.94 -6.26
CA ALA A 193 -6.81 19.56 -7.58
C ALA A 193 -7.77 18.94 -8.61
N SER A 194 -7.84 17.60 -8.71
CA SER A 194 -8.67 16.91 -9.70
C SER A 194 -10.17 17.07 -9.44
N LEU A 195 -10.58 17.10 -8.17
CA LEU A 195 -11.97 17.29 -7.76
C LEU A 195 -12.40 18.77 -7.70
N ASN A 196 -11.46 19.68 -8.02
CA ASN A 196 -11.67 21.14 -7.93
C ASN A 196 -12.20 21.61 -6.56
N ILE A 197 -11.80 20.94 -5.48
CA ILE A 197 -12.15 21.31 -4.11
C ILE A 197 -11.43 22.61 -3.74
N LYS A 198 -12.16 23.54 -3.12
CA LYS A 198 -11.63 24.83 -2.70
C LYS A 198 -11.79 25.01 -1.19
N GLY A 199 -11.00 25.93 -0.62
CA GLY A 199 -11.13 26.31 0.78
C GLY A 199 -10.64 25.26 1.77
N LEU A 200 -9.74 24.36 1.34
CA LEU A 200 -8.99 23.45 2.20
C LEU A 200 -7.52 23.82 2.22
N LYS A 201 -6.88 23.65 3.37
CA LYS A 201 -5.44 23.87 3.56
C LYS A 201 -4.82 22.81 4.44
N GLU A 202 -3.53 22.58 4.22
CA GLU A 202 -2.68 21.81 5.11
C GLU A 202 -2.25 22.64 6.32
N LEU A 203 -2.26 22.03 7.48
CA LEU A 203 -1.73 22.60 8.71
C LEU A 203 -0.37 21.94 9.01
N ALA A 204 0.60 22.78 9.34
CA ALA A 204 1.95 22.33 9.73
C ALA A 204 2.09 22.34 11.27
N PRO A 205 2.96 21.49 11.82
CA PRO A 205 3.84 20.51 11.17
C PRO A 205 3.08 19.25 10.66
N PRO A 206 3.71 18.33 9.89
CA PRO A 206 3.13 17.02 9.62
C PRO A 206 2.89 16.24 10.92
N VAL A 207 1.86 15.41 10.95
CA VAL A 207 1.59 14.50 12.09
C VAL A 207 2.58 13.35 12.14
N ALA A 208 3.08 12.92 10.97
CA ALA A 208 4.07 11.87 10.83
C ALA A 208 4.86 12.01 9.53
N GLN A 209 6.06 11.44 9.51
CA GLN A 209 6.87 11.22 8.32
C GLN A 209 7.19 9.73 8.27
N GLU A 210 6.65 9.04 7.27
CA GLU A 210 6.72 7.59 7.19
C GLU A 210 7.36 7.14 5.87
N ARG A 211 7.95 5.96 5.93
CA ARG A 211 8.63 5.36 4.78
C ARG A 211 7.72 4.33 4.11
N LEU A 212 7.64 4.41 2.78
CA LEU A 212 6.95 3.41 1.95
C LEU A 212 7.90 2.26 1.62
N TYR A 213 7.42 1.07 1.91
CA TYR A 213 8.12 -0.18 1.65
C TYR A 213 7.40 -1.03 0.61
N LEU A 214 8.17 -1.73 -0.21
CA LEU A 214 7.68 -2.93 -0.85
C LEU A 214 7.48 -4.01 0.22
N THR A 215 6.38 -4.76 0.15
CA THR A 215 6.15 -5.86 1.09
C THR A 215 5.91 -7.17 0.38
N LEU A 216 6.15 -8.29 1.07
CA LEU A 216 5.94 -9.64 0.57
C LEU A 216 5.06 -10.41 1.57
N SER A 217 3.95 -10.97 1.10
CA SER A 217 3.02 -11.77 1.92
C SER A 217 3.72 -12.99 2.52
N HIS A 218 3.48 -13.26 3.79
CA HIS A 218 3.92 -14.51 4.44
C HIS A 218 3.27 -15.74 3.81
N GLN A 219 2.04 -15.60 3.31
CA GLN A 219 1.25 -16.67 2.69
C GLN A 219 1.50 -16.81 1.18
N SER A 220 2.37 -15.98 0.61
CA SER A 220 2.76 -16.12 -0.80
C SER A 220 3.50 -17.43 -1.04
N ALA A 221 3.04 -18.22 -2.01
CA ALA A 221 3.76 -19.43 -2.45
C ALA A 221 5.16 -19.11 -3.02
N CYS A 222 5.39 -17.85 -3.38
CA CYS A 222 6.67 -17.34 -3.88
C CYS A 222 7.61 -16.87 -2.76
N ASN A 223 7.16 -16.80 -1.49
CA ASN A 223 7.96 -16.27 -0.40
C ASN A 223 9.10 -17.22 0.00
N THR A 224 10.20 -17.16 -0.72
CA THR A 224 11.42 -17.94 -0.49
C THR A 224 12.57 -17.03 -0.02
N PRO A 225 13.60 -17.59 0.68
CA PRO A 225 14.80 -16.83 1.04
C PRO A 225 15.49 -16.22 -0.20
N GLN A 226 15.47 -16.92 -1.33
CA GLN A 226 16.05 -16.45 -2.59
C GLN A 226 15.33 -15.23 -3.11
N LEU A 227 13.99 -15.26 -3.17
CA LEU A 227 13.19 -14.12 -3.63
C LEU A 227 13.38 -12.92 -2.70
N ARG A 228 13.36 -13.10 -1.37
CA ARG A 228 13.63 -12.01 -0.42
C ARG A 228 14.98 -11.34 -0.68
N GLY A 229 16.02 -12.15 -0.92
CA GLY A 229 17.34 -11.63 -1.27
C GLY A 229 17.39 -10.90 -2.61
N GLN A 230 16.66 -11.38 -3.64
CA GLN A 230 16.54 -10.71 -4.94
C GLN A 230 15.83 -9.35 -4.81
N LEU A 231 14.68 -9.33 -4.13
CA LEU A 231 13.92 -8.10 -3.87
C LEU A 231 14.77 -7.06 -3.11
N THR A 232 15.44 -7.47 -2.03
CA THR A 232 16.33 -6.58 -1.26
C THR A 232 17.45 -5.98 -2.13
N ARG A 233 18.13 -6.80 -2.94
CA ARG A 233 19.18 -6.29 -3.85
C ARG A 233 18.63 -5.32 -4.90
N ALA A 234 17.46 -5.63 -5.46
CA ALA A 234 16.80 -4.75 -6.41
C ALA A 234 16.41 -3.41 -5.76
N MET A 235 15.83 -3.43 -4.56
CA MET A 235 15.46 -2.20 -3.85
C MET A 235 16.69 -1.36 -3.48
N TYR A 236 17.79 -1.97 -3.08
CA TYR A 236 19.07 -1.27 -2.86
C TYR A 236 19.59 -0.61 -4.15
N LYS A 237 19.51 -1.31 -5.29
CA LYS A 237 19.87 -0.75 -6.60
C LYS A 237 18.98 0.43 -6.99
N LEU A 238 17.65 0.30 -6.79
CA LEU A 238 16.68 1.37 -7.01
C LEU A 238 17.06 2.65 -6.26
N GLN A 239 17.37 2.52 -4.95
CA GLN A 239 17.75 3.64 -4.09
C GLN A 239 19.05 4.26 -4.54
N ARG A 240 20.10 3.46 -4.79
CA ARG A 240 21.41 3.94 -5.23
C ARG A 240 21.34 4.69 -6.56
N GLU A 241 20.48 4.26 -7.47
CA GLU A 241 20.30 4.88 -8.78
C GLU A 241 19.24 6.00 -8.78
N GLN A 242 18.62 6.29 -7.63
CA GLN A 242 17.59 7.33 -7.45
C GLN A 242 16.42 7.23 -8.45
N ARG A 243 16.10 6.00 -8.90
CA ARG A 243 15.11 5.79 -9.98
C ARG A 243 13.70 6.22 -9.58
N MET A 244 13.37 6.12 -8.28
CA MET A 244 12.03 6.42 -7.81
C MET A 244 11.62 7.86 -8.08
N ASP A 245 12.56 8.82 -8.07
CA ASP A 245 12.27 10.22 -8.33
C ASP A 245 11.73 10.41 -9.76
N ALA A 246 12.38 9.79 -10.75
CA ALA A 246 11.92 9.83 -12.14
C ALA A 246 10.54 9.13 -12.32
N PHE A 247 10.28 8.04 -11.61
CA PHE A 247 8.97 7.38 -11.64
C PHE A 247 7.87 8.28 -11.06
N VAL A 248 8.15 8.93 -9.93
CA VAL A 248 7.21 9.89 -9.29
C VAL A 248 6.96 11.09 -10.20
N GLU A 249 7.98 11.65 -10.82
CA GLU A 249 7.83 12.76 -11.75
C GLU A 249 6.88 12.43 -12.92
N ARG A 250 7.06 11.25 -13.55
CA ARG A 250 6.13 10.77 -14.58
C ARG A 250 4.74 10.48 -14.05
N GLY A 251 4.63 9.93 -12.83
CA GLY A 251 3.35 9.73 -12.16
C GLY A 251 2.58 11.04 -11.94
N VAL A 252 3.28 12.12 -11.54
CA VAL A 252 2.69 13.46 -11.41
C VAL A 252 2.16 13.97 -12.75
N GLN A 253 2.92 13.79 -13.84
CA GLN A 253 2.47 14.22 -15.16
C GLN A 253 1.28 13.37 -15.66
N ALA A 254 1.34 12.06 -15.48
CA ALA A 254 0.25 11.16 -15.86
C ALA A 254 -1.06 11.49 -15.10
N TRP A 255 -0.98 11.79 -13.80
CA TRP A 255 -2.16 12.19 -13.02
C TRP A 255 -2.79 13.49 -13.53
N LYS A 256 -1.98 14.49 -13.90
CA LYS A 256 -2.49 15.77 -14.43
C LYS A 256 -3.24 15.60 -15.76
N THR A 257 -2.85 14.63 -16.57
CA THR A 257 -3.44 14.41 -17.89
C THR A 257 -4.57 13.39 -17.91
N SER A 258 -4.63 12.51 -16.93
CA SER A 258 -5.61 11.41 -16.87
C SER A 258 -5.99 11.08 -15.43
N PRO A 259 -6.58 12.02 -14.67
CA PRO A 259 -7.10 11.71 -13.36
C PRO A 259 -8.24 10.68 -13.48
N PRO A 260 -8.44 9.78 -12.49
CA PRO A 260 -9.56 8.86 -12.53
C PRO A 260 -10.88 9.62 -12.62
N ALA A 261 -11.87 9.02 -13.27
CA ALA A 261 -13.23 9.52 -13.18
C ALA A 261 -13.68 9.52 -11.71
N PRO A 262 -14.47 10.50 -11.26
CA PRO A 262 -15.09 10.46 -9.94
C PRO A 262 -15.80 9.12 -9.74
N ASP A 263 -15.71 8.55 -8.54
CA ASP A 263 -16.45 7.32 -8.22
C ASP A 263 -17.96 7.61 -8.41
N VAL A 264 -18.51 7.21 -9.55
CA VAL A 264 -19.94 7.22 -9.79
C VAL A 264 -20.54 6.16 -8.89
N ARG A 265 -21.37 6.59 -7.95
CA ARG A 265 -22.10 5.76 -6.99
C ARG A 265 -23.07 4.80 -7.67
#